data_3b29f6cac18fcb8af33094570afaff28
#
_entry.id   3b29f6cac18fcb8af33094570afaff28
#
_cell.length_a   1.000
_cell.length_b   1.000
_cell.length_c   1.000
_cell.angle_alpha   90.00
_cell.angle_beta   90.00
_cell.angle_gamma   90.00
#
_symmetry.space_group_name_H-M   'P 1'
#
loop_
_entity.id
_entity.type
_entity.pdbx_description
1 polymer ?
#
loop_
_entity_poly.entity_id
_entity_poly.type
_entity_poly.pdbx_seq_one_letter_code
_entity_poly.pdbx_strand_id
1 'polypeptide(L)'
;MNSVEGPPIPFNFPIRGGLQTGSEIIFHGATYNGERKRFHINLLGEGDNVVLHFNPRFKFLEDTIVLNSKTYAGWGTEERHRNRLSLGDSFRIRLVCHHSHFLIQVVNDKEVANYEHRLSPSMVRGLEVDGDVSLQRVQMINFPQPAPYDPLMSSSNPMPTNMPPMPPNAGWNPQQSSPYPNQQNLSPYPNNNVKL
;
A
#
# COMPACT_ATOMS: atom_id res chain seq x y z
N MET A 1 -14.63 -7.06 11.18
CA MET A 1 -15.01 -5.79 10.53
C MET A 1 -14.32 -4.67 11.29
N ASN A 2 -13.48 -3.88 10.64
CA ASN A 2 -12.81 -2.72 11.23
C ASN A 2 -13.44 -1.46 10.65
N SER A 3 -13.63 -0.42 11.47
CA SER A 3 -14.15 0.88 11.04
C SER A 3 -13.30 2.00 11.62
N VAL A 4 -13.06 3.03 10.82
CA VAL A 4 -12.42 4.27 11.24
C VAL A 4 -13.41 5.40 11.02
N GLU A 5 -13.74 6.12 12.09
CA GLU A 5 -14.74 7.20 12.08
C GLU A 5 -14.04 8.55 11.95
N GLY A 6 -14.53 9.41 11.05
CA GLY A 6 -14.09 10.78 10.86
C GLY A 6 -12.58 10.97 10.63
N PRO A 7 -11.92 10.13 9.81
CA PRO A 7 -10.47 10.29 9.64
C PRO A 7 -10.14 11.62 8.96
N PRO A 8 -9.06 12.33 9.40
CA PRO A 8 -8.61 13.54 8.74
C PRO A 8 -8.05 13.24 7.34
N ILE A 9 -8.05 14.22 6.46
CA ILE A 9 -7.36 14.17 5.15
C ILE A 9 -6.08 15.00 5.22
N PRO A 10 -4.92 14.47 4.73
CA PRO A 10 -4.73 13.17 4.10
C PRO A 10 -4.89 12.01 5.09
N PHE A 11 -5.57 10.94 4.65
CA PHE A 11 -5.79 9.74 5.43
C PHE A 11 -4.85 8.63 4.96
N ASN A 12 -4.10 8.04 5.88
CA ASN A 12 -3.23 6.89 5.64
C ASN A 12 -3.52 5.79 6.65
N PHE A 13 -3.74 4.59 6.16
CA PHE A 13 -4.06 3.43 6.99
C PHE A 13 -3.24 2.21 6.57
N PRO A 14 -2.48 1.58 7.49
CA PRO A 14 -1.71 0.39 7.18
C PRO A 14 -2.62 -0.83 7.02
N ILE A 15 -2.40 -1.60 5.95
CA ILE A 15 -3.07 -2.87 5.68
C ILE A 15 -2.07 -4.00 5.87
N ARG A 16 -2.34 -4.87 6.85
CA ARG A 16 -1.52 -6.04 7.11
C ARG A 16 -2.12 -7.26 6.43
N GLY A 17 -1.28 -8.05 5.75
CA GLY A 17 -1.72 -9.27 5.06
C GLY A 17 -2.31 -9.07 3.66
N GLY A 18 -2.35 -7.84 3.16
CA GLY A 18 -2.89 -7.54 1.84
C GLY A 18 -4.41 -7.63 1.75
N LEU A 19 -4.91 -7.79 0.52
CA LEU A 19 -6.32 -8.05 0.24
C LEU A 19 -6.46 -9.45 -0.36
N GLN A 20 -7.61 -10.07 -0.11
CA GLN A 20 -8.01 -11.36 -0.67
C GLN A 20 -9.36 -11.25 -1.37
N THR A 21 -9.72 -12.23 -2.15
CA THR A 21 -11.07 -12.32 -2.73
C THR A 21 -12.12 -12.20 -1.63
N GLY A 22 -13.08 -11.29 -1.82
CA GLY A 22 -14.10 -10.95 -0.85
C GLY A 22 -13.70 -9.87 0.17
N SER A 23 -12.47 -9.35 0.13
CA SER A 23 -12.14 -8.14 0.90
C SER A 23 -12.86 -6.93 0.33
N GLU A 24 -13.42 -6.08 1.21
CA GLU A 24 -14.14 -4.87 0.83
C GLU A 24 -13.66 -3.67 1.62
N ILE A 25 -13.61 -2.52 0.95
CA ILE A 25 -13.41 -1.21 1.57
C ILE A 25 -14.57 -0.31 1.18
N ILE A 26 -15.25 0.26 2.18
CA ILE A 26 -16.38 1.14 1.97
C ILE A 26 -16.04 2.51 2.56
N PHE A 27 -16.10 3.53 1.73
CA PHE A 27 -15.89 4.92 2.10
C PHE A 27 -17.22 5.65 2.13
N HIS A 28 -17.52 6.29 3.26
CA HIS A 28 -18.58 7.27 3.40
C HIS A 28 -17.94 8.64 3.56
N GLY A 29 -18.35 9.59 2.73
CA GLY A 29 -17.76 10.92 2.73
C GLY A 29 -18.54 11.89 1.88
N ALA A 30 -17.94 13.05 1.66
CA ALA A 30 -18.45 14.08 0.76
C ALA A 30 -17.30 14.73 -0.01
N THR A 31 -17.57 15.10 -1.24
CA THR A 31 -16.68 15.95 -2.04
C THR A 31 -16.93 17.41 -1.65
N TYR A 32 -15.93 18.27 -1.82
CA TYR A 32 -16.12 19.71 -1.72
C TYR A 32 -15.43 20.43 -2.87
N ASN A 33 -15.84 21.68 -3.09
CA ASN A 33 -15.33 22.50 -4.18
C ASN A 33 -13.99 23.16 -3.81
N GLY A 34 -12.94 22.35 -3.57
CA GLY A 34 -11.60 22.81 -3.29
C GLY A 34 -10.82 23.25 -4.53
N GLU A 35 -9.54 23.56 -4.37
CA GLU A 35 -8.68 24.06 -5.46
C GLU A 35 -8.27 22.97 -6.44
N ARG A 36 -8.07 21.73 -5.95
CA ARG A 36 -7.56 20.61 -6.74
C ARG A 36 -8.60 20.08 -7.73
N LYS A 37 -9.91 20.24 -7.44
CA LYS A 37 -11.04 19.70 -8.22
C LYS A 37 -10.91 18.19 -8.47
N ARG A 38 -10.34 17.48 -7.52
CA ARG A 38 -10.12 16.02 -7.55
C ARG A 38 -9.75 15.49 -6.18
N PHE A 39 -9.94 14.22 -6.00
CA PHE A 39 -9.33 13.46 -4.91
C PHE A 39 -8.85 12.10 -5.42
N HIS A 40 -8.13 11.36 -4.60
CA HIS A 40 -7.78 9.99 -4.94
C HIS A 40 -7.89 9.05 -3.74
N ILE A 41 -8.10 7.80 -4.05
CA ILE A 41 -7.98 6.66 -3.16
C ILE A 41 -6.92 5.75 -3.76
N ASN A 42 -5.86 5.47 -3.03
CA ASN A 42 -4.77 4.58 -3.44
C ASN A 42 -4.73 3.33 -2.56
N LEU A 43 -4.68 2.17 -3.19
CA LEU A 43 -4.23 0.94 -2.56
C LEU A 43 -2.72 0.82 -2.79
N LEU A 44 -1.94 1.16 -1.75
CA LEU A 44 -0.49 1.21 -1.81
C LEU A 44 0.11 -0.19 -1.65
N GLY A 45 1.06 -0.53 -2.52
CA GLY A 45 1.85 -1.76 -2.42
C GLY A 45 3.18 -1.55 -1.69
N GLU A 46 4.11 -2.47 -1.85
CA GLU A 46 5.48 -2.33 -1.35
C GLU A 46 6.27 -1.35 -2.22
N GLY A 47 7.16 -0.58 -1.60
CA GLY A 47 7.91 0.49 -2.27
C GLY A 47 6.97 1.56 -2.83
N ASP A 48 7.22 1.97 -4.08
CA ASP A 48 6.43 2.99 -4.78
C ASP A 48 5.26 2.42 -5.59
N ASN A 49 4.90 1.15 -5.39
CA ASN A 49 3.81 0.53 -6.12
C ASN A 49 2.45 1.05 -5.66
N VAL A 50 1.55 1.29 -6.61
CA VAL A 50 0.13 1.55 -6.38
C VAL A 50 -0.67 0.46 -7.08
N VAL A 51 -1.32 -0.40 -6.29
CA VAL A 51 -2.09 -1.54 -6.81
C VAL A 51 -3.36 -1.07 -7.51
N LEU A 52 -4.01 -0.07 -6.94
CA LEU A 52 -5.16 0.62 -7.53
C LEU A 52 -5.08 2.11 -7.18
N HIS A 53 -5.14 2.95 -8.19
CA HIS A 53 -5.38 4.39 -8.10
C HIS A 53 -6.79 4.68 -8.60
N PHE A 54 -7.66 5.14 -7.72
CA PHE A 54 -9.01 5.60 -8.05
C PHE A 54 -9.04 7.11 -7.88
N ASN A 55 -9.26 7.85 -9.00
CA ASN A 55 -9.13 9.31 -9.01
C ASN A 55 -10.28 10.02 -9.74
N PRO A 56 -11.35 10.39 -9.03
CA PRO A 56 -12.38 11.27 -9.55
C PRO A 56 -11.85 12.68 -9.79
N ARG A 57 -12.15 13.23 -10.97
CA ARG A 57 -11.76 14.57 -11.42
C ARG A 57 -13.03 15.34 -11.81
N PHE A 58 -13.14 16.60 -11.38
CA PHE A 58 -14.37 17.41 -11.47
C PHE A 58 -14.15 18.70 -12.27
N LYS A 59 -13.20 18.72 -13.18
CA LYS A 59 -12.98 19.88 -14.06
C LYS A 59 -13.96 19.87 -15.22
N PHE A 60 -14.38 21.05 -15.68
CA PHE A 60 -15.36 21.22 -16.76
C PHE A 60 -15.03 20.38 -18.02
N LEU A 61 -13.76 20.26 -18.38
CA LEU A 61 -13.30 19.46 -19.53
C LEU A 61 -12.79 18.07 -19.15
N GLU A 62 -12.82 17.70 -17.88
CA GLU A 62 -12.27 16.43 -17.38
C GLU A 62 -13.13 15.91 -16.21
N ASP A 63 -14.42 15.69 -16.50
CA ASP A 63 -15.35 15.09 -15.54
C ASP A 63 -15.32 13.56 -15.68
N THR A 64 -14.26 12.96 -15.13
CA THR A 64 -13.96 11.54 -15.27
C THR A 64 -13.47 10.92 -13.95
N ILE A 65 -13.68 9.61 -13.82
CA ILE A 65 -12.98 8.78 -12.86
C ILE A 65 -11.84 8.09 -13.61
N VAL A 66 -10.62 8.34 -13.17
CA VAL A 66 -9.41 7.69 -13.72
C VAL A 66 -9.02 6.55 -12.80
N LEU A 67 -8.77 5.37 -13.40
CA LEU A 67 -8.22 4.19 -12.75
C LEU A 67 -6.85 3.88 -13.35
N ASN A 68 -5.90 3.53 -12.50
CA ASN A 68 -4.55 3.15 -12.93
C ASN A 68 -3.82 2.32 -11.86
N SER A 69 -2.67 1.81 -12.21
CA SER A 69 -1.69 1.21 -11.31
C SER A 69 -0.31 1.79 -11.58
N LYS A 70 0.55 1.82 -10.56
CA LYS A 70 1.95 2.27 -10.65
C LYS A 70 2.87 1.15 -10.21
N THR A 71 3.93 0.95 -10.97
CA THR A 71 5.05 0.05 -10.63
C THR A 71 6.35 0.84 -10.58
N TYR A 72 7.48 0.18 -10.33
CA TYR A 72 8.82 0.78 -10.45
C TYR A 72 9.08 1.38 -11.84
N ALA A 73 8.42 0.87 -12.90
CA ALA A 73 8.51 1.40 -14.26
C ALA A 73 7.65 2.67 -14.48
N GLY A 74 6.88 3.10 -13.49
CA GLY A 74 5.98 4.25 -13.55
C GLY A 74 4.50 3.87 -13.63
N TRP A 75 3.69 4.87 -14.01
CA TRP A 75 2.25 4.70 -14.21
C TRP A 75 1.93 3.87 -15.45
N GLY A 76 0.96 2.99 -15.34
CA GLY A 76 0.41 2.26 -16.46
C GLY A 76 -0.54 3.10 -17.32
N THR A 77 -1.27 2.45 -18.23
CA THR A 77 -2.31 3.08 -19.05
C THR A 77 -3.53 3.43 -18.22
N GLU A 78 -3.99 4.69 -18.28
CA GLU A 78 -5.22 5.12 -17.60
C GLU A 78 -6.46 4.47 -18.21
N GLU A 79 -7.35 3.97 -17.35
CA GLU A 79 -8.73 3.68 -17.71
C GLU A 79 -9.61 4.84 -17.28
N ARG A 80 -10.45 5.34 -18.18
CA ARG A 80 -11.28 6.53 -17.95
C ARG A 80 -12.75 6.16 -18.00
N HIS A 81 -13.48 6.47 -16.94
CA HIS A 81 -14.91 6.19 -16.78
C HIS A 81 -15.66 7.49 -16.50
N ARG A 82 -16.96 7.48 -16.85
CA ARG A 82 -17.82 8.62 -16.54
C ARG A 82 -17.85 8.86 -15.04
N ASN A 83 -17.61 10.09 -14.59
CA ASN A 83 -17.79 10.47 -13.22
C ASN A 83 -19.27 10.38 -12.84
N ARG A 84 -19.56 9.74 -11.72
CA ARG A 84 -20.93 9.63 -11.18
C ARG A 84 -21.04 10.34 -9.83
N LEU A 85 -19.96 10.95 -9.38
CA LEU A 85 -19.91 11.78 -8.19
C LEU A 85 -20.14 13.23 -8.60
N SER A 86 -20.73 14.03 -7.73
CA SER A 86 -20.90 15.47 -7.92
C SER A 86 -20.16 16.23 -6.83
N LEU A 87 -19.68 17.43 -7.14
CA LEU A 87 -19.08 18.32 -6.15
C LEU A 87 -20.11 18.76 -5.11
N GLY A 88 -19.74 18.70 -3.84
CA GLY A 88 -20.59 19.08 -2.72
C GLY A 88 -21.54 17.99 -2.24
N ASP A 89 -21.62 16.87 -2.94
CA ASP A 89 -22.52 15.78 -2.58
C ASP A 89 -21.82 14.74 -1.67
N SER A 90 -22.62 14.13 -0.80
CA SER A 90 -22.21 12.94 -0.07
C SER A 90 -22.14 11.73 -0.98
N PHE A 91 -21.24 10.82 -0.67
CA PHE A 91 -21.06 9.60 -1.43
C PHE A 91 -20.89 8.36 -0.54
N ARG A 92 -21.13 7.21 -1.14
CA ARG A 92 -20.66 5.91 -0.69
C ARG A 92 -19.89 5.29 -1.85
N ILE A 93 -18.58 5.07 -1.66
CA ILE A 93 -17.70 4.37 -2.61
C ILE A 93 -17.42 2.99 -2.01
N ARG A 94 -17.59 1.94 -2.79
CA ARG A 94 -17.31 0.56 -2.41
C ARG A 94 -16.33 -0.06 -3.38
N LEU A 95 -15.21 -0.54 -2.85
CA LEU A 95 -14.20 -1.33 -3.55
C LEU A 95 -14.31 -2.77 -3.08
N VAL A 96 -14.55 -3.70 -4.00
CA VAL A 96 -14.63 -5.14 -3.70
C VAL A 96 -13.53 -5.86 -4.46
N CYS A 97 -12.71 -6.60 -3.75
CA CYS A 97 -11.68 -7.44 -4.34
C CYS A 97 -12.31 -8.77 -4.81
N HIS A 98 -12.46 -8.95 -6.11
CA HIS A 98 -12.79 -10.22 -6.73
C HIS A 98 -11.52 -11.01 -7.08
N HIS A 99 -11.67 -12.20 -7.61
CA HIS A 99 -10.54 -13.07 -8.00
C HIS A 99 -9.64 -12.42 -9.07
N SER A 100 -10.23 -11.78 -10.07
CA SER A 100 -9.53 -11.21 -11.23
C SER A 100 -9.53 -9.69 -11.32
N HIS A 101 -10.39 -9.01 -10.55
CA HIS A 101 -10.60 -7.57 -10.69
C HIS A 101 -11.06 -6.93 -9.38
N PHE A 102 -10.95 -5.61 -9.30
CA PHE A 102 -11.66 -4.79 -8.33
C PHE A 102 -12.99 -4.33 -8.93
N LEU A 103 -14.11 -4.70 -8.30
CA LEU A 103 -15.40 -4.08 -8.58
C LEU A 103 -15.45 -2.73 -7.86
N ILE A 104 -15.73 -1.66 -8.61
CA ILE A 104 -15.83 -0.29 -8.11
C ILE A 104 -17.25 0.20 -8.25
N GLN A 105 -17.87 0.52 -7.14
CA GLN A 105 -19.24 1.04 -7.07
C GLN A 105 -19.25 2.40 -6.38
N VAL A 106 -20.07 3.32 -6.89
CA VAL A 106 -20.27 4.65 -6.29
C VAL A 106 -21.76 4.97 -6.23
N VAL A 107 -22.16 5.81 -5.33
CA VAL A 107 -23.52 6.35 -5.15
C VAL A 107 -24.62 5.31 -5.43
N ASN A 108 -25.27 4.83 -4.38
CA ASN A 108 -26.33 3.80 -4.48
C ASN A 108 -25.90 2.51 -5.19
N ASP A 109 -24.66 2.08 -4.95
CA ASP A 109 -24.08 0.84 -5.49
C ASP A 109 -24.04 0.78 -7.04
N LYS A 110 -24.07 1.92 -7.72
CA LYS A 110 -23.89 1.96 -9.18
C LYS A 110 -22.46 1.57 -9.53
N GLU A 111 -22.33 0.54 -10.35
CA GLU A 111 -21.05 0.10 -10.89
C GLU A 111 -20.43 1.18 -11.77
N VAL A 112 -19.14 1.45 -11.54
CA VAL A 112 -18.31 2.32 -12.38
C VAL A 112 -17.44 1.47 -13.28
N ALA A 113 -16.76 0.47 -12.72
CA ALA A 113 -15.80 -0.35 -13.43
C ALA A 113 -15.55 -1.70 -12.74
N ASN A 114 -15.13 -2.65 -13.56
CA ASN A 114 -14.42 -3.86 -13.18
C ASN A 114 -12.96 -3.68 -13.58
N TYR A 115 -12.10 -3.22 -12.66
CA TYR A 115 -10.70 -2.96 -12.92
C TYR A 115 -9.88 -4.22 -12.75
N GLU A 116 -9.37 -4.78 -13.84
CA GLU A 116 -8.55 -6.00 -13.84
C GLU A 116 -7.27 -5.82 -13.00
N HIS A 117 -6.89 -6.85 -12.26
CA HIS A 117 -5.69 -6.80 -11.43
C HIS A 117 -4.43 -6.73 -12.30
N ARG A 118 -3.75 -5.59 -12.29
CA ARG A 118 -2.43 -5.42 -12.92
C ARG A 118 -1.30 -5.78 -11.95
N LEU A 119 -1.60 -5.69 -10.65
CA LEU A 119 -0.75 -6.13 -9.54
C LEU A 119 -1.59 -6.98 -8.60
N SER A 120 -0.97 -7.94 -7.92
CA SER A 120 -1.69 -8.80 -6.98
C SER A 120 -2.29 -8.00 -5.82
N PRO A 121 -3.58 -8.17 -5.48
CA PRO A 121 -4.18 -7.57 -4.29
C PRO A 121 -3.48 -7.95 -2.99
N SER A 122 -2.84 -9.10 -2.92
CA SER A 122 -2.06 -9.54 -1.77
C SER A 122 -0.83 -8.65 -1.48
N MET A 123 -0.39 -7.85 -2.47
CA MET A 123 0.70 -6.87 -2.30
C MET A 123 0.27 -5.59 -1.61
N VAL A 124 -1.02 -5.36 -1.38
CA VAL A 124 -1.49 -4.14 -0.70
C VAL A 124 -0.95 -4.07 0.72
N ARG A 125 -0.35 -2.94 1.08
CA ARG A 125 0.24 -2.66 2.41
C ARG A 125 -0.35 -1.42 3.07
N GLY A 126 -1.06 -0.60 2.28
CA GLY A 126 -1.64 0.63 2.80
C GLY A 126 -2.82 1.12 2.00
N LEU A 127 -3.60 1.97 2.63
CA LEU A 127 -4.69 2.73 2.05
C LEU A 127 -4.37 4.21 2.24
N GLU A 128 -4.44 5.00 1.17
CA GLU A 128 -4.28 6.44 1.20
C GLU A 128 -5.50 7.12 0.58
N VAL A 129 -5.94 8.21 1.19
CA VAL A 129 -6.95 9.11 0.60
C VAL A 129 -6.46 10.54 0.76
N ASP A 130 -6.39 11.29 -0.35
CA ASP A 130 -6.03 12.72 -0.33
C ASP A 130 -6.75 13.49 -1.44
N GLY A 131 -6.91 14.80 -1.24
CA GLY A 131 -7.53 15.73 -2.17
C GLY A 131 -8.75 16.43 -1.59
N ASP A 132 -9.64 16.90 -2.49
CA ASP A 132 -10.82 17.70 -2.13
C ASP A 132 -11.98 16.78 -1.69
N VAL A 133 -11.80 16.11 -0.56
CA VAL A 133 -12.73 15.13 0.02
C VAL A 133 -12.71 15.20 1.54
N SER A 134 -13.84 14.94 2.16
CA SER A 134 -13.96 14.65 3.59
C SER A 134 -14.49 13.23 3.79
N LEU A 135 -13.95 12.52 4.76
CA LEU A 135 -14.40 11.18 5.11
C LEU A 135 -15.15 11.20 6.44
N GLN A 136 -16.31 10.58 6.44
CA GLN A 136 -17.12 10.35 7.64
C GLN A 136 -16.79 9.00 8.25
N ARG A 137 -16.57 7.99 7.41
CA ARG A 137 -16.27 6.62 7.82
C ARG A 137 -15.54 5.84 6.73
N VAL A 138 -14.61 5.00 7.15
CA VAL A 138 -13.98 3.98 6.30
C VAL A 138 -14.18 2.62 6.96
N GLN A 139 -14.81 1.68 6.26
CA GLN A 139 -15.10 0.33 6.75
C GLN A 139 -14.27 -0.69 5.96
N MET A 140 -13.70 -1.66 6.65
CA MET A 140 -12.89 -2.74 6.09
C MET A 140 -13.51 -4.08 6.49
N ILE A 141 -13.84 -4.90 5.49
CA ILE A 141 -14.60 -6.15 5.65
C ILE A 141 -13.78 -7.29 5.04
N ASN A 142 -13.75 -8.44 5.69
CA ASN A 142 -13.07 -9.65 5.22
C ASN A 142 -11.59 -9.46 4.88
N PHE A 143 -10.89 -8.66 5.67
CA PHE A 143 -9.44 -8.53 5.55
C PHE A 143 -8.74 -9.76 6.13
N PRO A 144 -7.63 -10.23 5.51
CA PRO A 144 -6.83 -11.28 6.09
C PRO A 144 -6.43 -10.92 7.52
N GLN A 145 -6.62 -11.83 8.45
CA GLN A 145 -6.09 -11.64 9.79
C GLN A 145 -4.62 -12.08 9.79
N PRO A 146 -3.71 -11.34 10.43
CA PRO A 146 -2.37 -11.85 10.67
C PRO A 146 -2.49 -13.20 11.37
N ALA A 147 -1.72 -14.19 10.94
CA ALA A 147 -1.66 -15.46 11.65
C ALA A 147 -1.39 -15.19 13.13
N PRO A 148 -2.08 -15.87 14.07
CA PRO A 148 -1.78 -15.75 15.48
C PRO A 148 -0.28 -16.01 15.68
N TYR A 149 0.39 -15.14 16.43
CA TYR A 149 1.78 -15.37 16.81
C TYR A 149 1.83 -16.66 17.61
N ASP A 150 2.44 -17.70 17.06
CA ASP A 150 2.72 -18.93 17.78
C ASP A 150 4.13 -18.81 18.40
N PRO A 151 4.24 -18.60 19.72
CA PRO A 151 5.54 -18.49 20.40
C PRO A 151 6.39 -19.77 20.28
N LEU A 152 5.75 -20.90 19.97
CA LEU A 152 6.43 -22.20 19.88
C LEU A 152 7.13 -22.39 18.53
N MET A 153 6.74 -21.64 17.47
CA MET A 153 7.40 -21.70 16.16
C MET A 153 8.70 -20.89 16.10
N SER A 154 8.95 -19.97 17.04
CA SER A 154 10.19 -19.19 17.06
C SER A 154 11.36 -19.87 17.78
N SER A 155 11.16 -21.05 18.36
CA SER A 155 12.20 -21.80 19.09
C SER A 155 12.74 -23.02 18.35
N SER A 156 12.37 -23.25 17.09
CA SER A 156 12.88 -24.42 16.34
C SER A 156 14.05 -24.09 15.40
N ASN A 157 15.05 -23.35 15.90
CA ASN A 157 16.41 -23.58 15.43
C ASN A 157 17.05 -24.55 16.46
N PRO A 158 17.12 -25.86 16.18
CA PRO A 158 17.92 -26.74 17.03
C PRO A 158 19.37 -26.24 16.92
N MET A 159 19.92 -25.77 18.03
CA MET A 159 21.37 -25.58 18.12
C MET A 159 22.02 -26.88 17.62
N PRO A 160 23.05 -26.81 16.76
CA PRO A 160 23.78 -27.99 16.35
C PRO A 160 24.41 -28.62 17.60
N THR A 161 23.92 -29.79 17.99
CA THR A 161 24.36 -30.57 19.16
C THR A 161 25.75 -31.23 18.98
N ASN A 162 26.56 -30.74 18.03
CA ASN A 162 27.92 -31.20 17.78
C ASN A 162 28.91 -30.04 17.84
N MET A 163 28.99 -29.38 19.01
CA MET A 163 30.22 -28.64 19.33
C MET A 163 31.16 -29.58 20.09
N PRO A 164 32.40 -29.74 19.63
CA PRO A 164 33.41 -30.45 20.42
C PRO A 164 33.61 -29.70 21.75
N PRO A 165 33.90 -30.42 22.84
CA PRO A 165 34.10 -29.79 24.16
C PRO A 165 35.25 -28.79 24.08
N MET A 166 35.00 -27.56 24.52
CA MET A 166 36.03 -26.52 24.62
C MET A 166 37.11 -26.95 25.60
N PRO A 167 38.40 -26.74 25.26
CA PRO A 167 39.48 -27.04 26.17
C PRO A 167 39.43 -26.14 27.43
N PRO A 168 39.77 -26.66 28.62
CA PRO A 168 39.56 -25.99 29.91
C PRO A 168 40.57 -24.88 30.22
N ASN A 169 41.12 -24.13 29.28
CA ASN A 169 41.97 -22.95 29.51
C ASN A 169 42.12 -22.07 28.26
N ALA A 170 41.03 -21.57 27.68
CA ALA A 170 41.12 -20.45 26.77
C ALA A 170 40.75 -19.16 27.53
N GLY A 171 41.76 -18.47 28.05
CA GLY A 171 41.60 -17.15 28.62
C GLY A 171 40.98 -16.20 27.61
N TRP A 172 39.90 -15.58 28.02
CA TRP A 172 39.21 -14.57 27.21
C TRP A 172 40.12 -13.35 26.98
N ASN A 173 40.61 -13.15 25.76
CA ASN A 173 41.40 -11.99 25.37
C ASN A 173 40.53 -11.03 24.57
N PRO A 174 40.15 -9.84 25.10
CA PRO A 174 39.25 -8.90 24.43
C PRO A 174 39.85 -8.15 23.21
N GLN A 175 41.05 -8.49 22.77
CA GLN A 175 41.74 -7.80 21.68
C GLN A 175 41.92 -8.59 20.37
N GLN A 176 41.23 -9.70 20.18
CA GLN A 176 41.24 -10.41 18.89
C GLN A 176 39.92 -10.30 18.20
N SER A 177 39.92 -9.40 17.23
CA SER A 177 39.20 -9.25 15.96
C SER A 177 38.10 -10.25 15.61
N SER A 178 36.95 -9.68 15.32
CA SER A 178 35.77 -10.19 14.59
C SER A 178 36.17 -11.06 13.37
N PRO A 179 35.48 -12.20 13.14
CA PRO A 179 35.69 -13.02 11.93
C PRO A 179 35.01 -12.50 10.67
N TYR A 180 34.52 -11.26 10.64
CA TYR A 180 33.94 -10.67 9.44
C TYR A 180 34.96 -9.79 8.72
N PRO A 181 35.20 -9.99 7.41
CA PRO A 181 36.10 -9.14 6.64
C PRO A 181 35.60 -7.71 6.57
N ASN A 182 36.48 -6.79 6.90
CA ASN A 182 36.29 -5.35 6.91
C ASN A 182 35.96 -4.83 5.48
N GLN A 183 34.72 -4.45 5.22
CA GLN A 183 34.35 -3.72 4.00
C GLN A 183 34.60 -2.21 4.21
N GLN A 184 35.86 -1.82 4.09
CA GLN A 184 36.22 -0.43 3.85
C GLN A 184 36.83 -0.31 2.45
N ASN A 185 36.31 0.66 1.69
CA ASN A 185 36.75 1.18 0.39
C ASN A 185 36.18 0.51 -0.87
N LEU A 186 34.99 0.96 -1.23
CA LEU A 186 34.67 1.19 -2.65
C LEU A 186 33.85 2.48 -2.75
N SER A 187 34.53 3.56 -3.11
CA SER A 187 33.92 4.83 -3.53
C SER A 187 33.49 4.70 -5.00
N PRO A 188 32.23 4.97 -5.38
CA PRO A 188 31.75 4.82 -6.74
C PRO A 188 31.62 6.14 -7.53
N TYR A 189 32.52 7.11 -7.36
CA TYR A 189 32.50 8.30 -8.23
C TYR A 189 33.86 8.56 -8.84
N PRO A 190 33.99 8.46 -10.18
CA PRO A 190 35.18 8.98 -10.88
C PRO A 190 35.09 10.51 -10.96
N ASN A 191 36.14 11.15 -10.46
CA ASN A 191 36.41 12.58 -10.59
C ASN A 191 36.75 12.91 -12.05
N ASN A 192 35.87 13.56 -12.78
CA ASN A 192 36.20 14.18 -14.07
C ASN A 192 36.45 15.67 -13.86
N ASN A 193 37.70 16.00 -13.54
CA ASN A 193 38.27 17.30 -13.83
C ASN A 193 38.65 17.36 -15.32
N VAL A 194 37.92 18.14 -16.12
CA VAL A 194 38.41 18.65 -17.40
C VAL A 194 38.52 20.16 -17.27
N LYS A 195 39.79 20.64 -17.30
CA LYS A 195 40.14 22.01 -17.61
C LYS A 195 40.01 22.22 -19.12
N LEU A 196 39.34 23.26 -19.53
CA LEU A 196 39.66 24.36 -20.44
C LEU A 196 38.37 25.08 -20.81
#